data_5af839ca46823bf919b3957fd4ddf458
#
_entry.id   5af839ca46823bf919b3957fd4ddf458
#
_cell.length_a   1.000
_cell.length_b   1.000
_cell.length_c   1.000
_cell.angle_alpha   90.00
_cell.angle_beta   90.00
_cell.angle_gamma   90.00
#
_symmetry.space_group_name_H-M   'P 1'
#
loop_
_entity.id
_entity.type
_entity.pdbx_description
1 polymer ?
#
loop_
_entity_poly.entity_id
_entity_poly.type
_entity_poly.pdbx_seq_one_letter_code
_entity_poly.pdbx_strand_id
1 'polypeptide(L)'
;MKDVIGILGLGRRSTDYYIELLQDKYYKIHGDYHTFPFLMYQIDFNTINPYLPNQFAKLIPVSEKLITELKKLPTQKWLIPNITFHETFDKLETKVSIFHPIQLCLTFCKVNKIKELVIFGTDYTMKSEYLKGNFERENIFVGKVDLEDLQFINLFRKKVYQNSESIKDVDSYLSLIKKYSNKYHVVIACTELSLIHKNNNSNKIIDLAHLQINEALNYTNK
;
A
#
# COMPACT_ATOMS: atom_id res chain seq x y z
N MET A 1 9.00 -3.24 -27.48
CA MET A 1 9.07 -3.89 -26.15
C MET A 1 7.75 -3.62 -25.46
N LYS A 2 7.14 -4.64 -24.82
CA LYS A 2 5.96 -4.40 -23.98
C LYS A 2 6.33 -3.42 -22.88
N ASP A 3 5.35 -2.62 -22.45
CA ASP A 3 5.52 -1.62 -21.41
C ASP A 3 6.00 -2.25 -20.09
N VAL A 4 7.25 -1.98 -19.71
CA VAL A 4 7.85 -2.55 -18.51
C VAL A 4 7.42 -1.71 -17.30
N ILE A 5 6.84 -2.37 -16.30
CA ILE A 5 6.53 -1.76 -15.00
C ILE A 5 7.80 -1.74 -14.14
N GLY A 6 8.00 -0.62 -13.43
CA GLY A 6 9.04 -0.51 -12.41
C GLY A 6 8.51 -0.89 -11.02
N ILE A 7 9.36 -1.53 -10.22
CA ILE A 7 9.15 -1.68 -8.78
C ILE A 7 10.25 -0.90 -8.07
N LEU A 8 9.86 0.12 -7.30
CA LEU A 8 10.79 0.82 -6.41
C LEU A 8 10.89 0.04 -5.09
N GLY A 9 11.93 -0.77 -4.98
CA GLY A 9 12.19 -1.55 -3.77
C GLY A 9 12.63 -0.66 -2.61
N LEU A 10 11.91 -0.74 -1.49
CA LEU A 10 12.13 0.00 -0.26
C LEU A 10 12.33 -0.97 0.93
N GLY A 11 11.31 -1.15 1.76
CA GLY A 11 11.35 -2.10 2.86
C GLY A 11 11.42 -3.54 2.37
N ARG A 12 12.31 -4.36 2.96
CA ARG A 12 12.54 -5.75 2.55
C ARG A 12 11.24 -6.55 2.43
N ARG A 13 10.48 -6.72 3.52
CA ARG A 13 9.27 -7.56 3.54
C ARG A 13 8.17 -7.07 2.59
N SER A 14 7.97 -5.76 2.51
CA SER A 14 6.96 -5.19 1.62
C SER A 14 7.34 -5.38 0.15
N THR A 15 8.61 -5.22 -0.19
CA THR A 15 9.10 -5.43 -1.56
C THR A 15 8.97 -6.90 -1.97
N ASP A 16 9.44 -7.83 -1.13
CA ASP A 16 9.32 -9.29 -1.36
C ASP A 16 7.84 -9.69 -1.54
N TYR A 17 6.95 -9.19 -0.70
CA TYR A 17 5.52 -9.45 -0.78
C TYR A 17 4.90 -8.99 -2.10
N TYR A 18 5.26 -7.80 -2.60
CA TYR A 18 4.74 -7.31 -3.87
C TYR A 18 5.21 -8.17 -5.04
N ILE A 19 6.48 -8.57 -5.04
CA ILE A 19 7.06 -9.44 -6.07
C ILE A 19 6.38 -10.81 -6.05
N GLU A 20 6.30 -11.44 -4.87
CA GLU A 20 5.64 -12.74 -4.68
C GLU A 20 4.19 -12.69 -5.22
N LEU A 21 3.41 -11.71 -4.77
CA LEU A 21 2.00 -11.64 -5.12
C LEU A 21 1.76 -11.30 -6.60
N LEU A 22 2.63 -10.47 -7.21
CA LEU A 22 2.61 -10.21 -8.67
C LEU A 22 2.85 -11.49 -9.45
N GLN A 23 3.90 -12.24 -9.11
CA GLN A 23 4.27 -13.47 -9.79
C GLN A 23 3.16 -14.53 -9.63
N ASP A 24 2.66 -14.73 -8.42
CA ASP A 24 1.59 -15.70 -8.14
C ASP A 24 0.30 -15.41 -8.92
N LYS A 25 -0.12 -14.12 -8.94
CA LYS A 25 -1.33 -13.73 -9.65
C LYS A 25 -1.14 -13.82 -11.16
N TYR A 26 0.02 -13.43 -11.67
CA TYR A 26 0.32 -13.52 -13.10
C TYR A 26 0.36 -14.98 -13.56
N TYR A 27 1.01 -15.86 -12.79
CA TYR A 27 1.02 -17.29 -13.04
C TYR A 27 -0.40 -17.90 -13.05
N LYS A 28 -1.27 -17.49 -12.10
CA LYS A 28 -2.66 -17.97 -12.06
C LYS A 28 -3.48 -17.55 -13.29
N ILE A 29 -3.12 -16.45 -13.94
CA ILE A 29 -3.82 -15.96 -15.15
C ILE A 29 -3.29 -16.65 -16.40
N HIS A 30 -1.97 -16.86 -16.52
CA HIS A 30 -1.33 -17.27 -17.76
C HIS A 30 -0.85 -18.73 -17.76
N GLY A 31 -0.56 -19.31 -16.60
CA GLY A 31 -0.08 -20.71 -16.46
C GLY A 31 1.36 -20.92 -16.95
N ASP A 32 1.70 -22.16 -17.17
CA ASP A 32 2.97 -22.66 -17.73
C ASP A 32 4.22 -22.02 -17.09
N TYR A 33 5.10 -21.42 -17.88
CA TYR A 33 6.33 -20.74 -17.45
C TYR A 33 6.22 -19.21 -17.49
N HIS A 34 5.00 -18.68 -17.55
CA HIS A 34 4.79 -17.25 -17.59
C HIS A 34 5.18 -16.58 -16.26
N THR A 35 5.98 -15.53 -16.36
CA THR A 35 6.40 -14.67 -15.24
C THR A 35 6.06 -13.22 -15.53
N PHE A 36 5.66 -12.48 -14.50
CA PHE A 36 5.35 -11.05 -14.63
C PHE A 36 6.63 -10.26 -14.94
N PRO A 37 6.70 -9.56 -16.10
CA PRO A 37 7.89 -8.78 -16.46
C PRO A 37 7.93 -7.46 -15.70
N PHE A 38 9.03 -7.17 -15.01
CA PHE A 38 9.24 -5.90 -14.32
C PHE A 38 10.73 -5.52 -14.27
N LEU A 39 11.00 -4.24 -14.03
CA LEU A 39 12.31 -3.73 -13.68
C LEU A 39 12.32 -3.35 -12.20
N MET A 40 13.26 -3.84 -11.43
CA MET A 40 13.41 -3.50 -10.03
C MET A 40 14.52 -2.47 -9.82
N TYR A 41 14.20 -1.39 -9.14
CA TYR A 41 15.16 -0.41 -8.65
C TYR A 41 15.15 -0.42 -7.12
N GLN A 42 16.06 -1.18 -6.53
CA GLN A 42 16.20 -1.28 -5.07
C GLN A 42 17.11 -0.18 -4.55
N ILE A 43 16.68 0.52 -3.50
CA ILE A 43 17.53 1.45 -2.74
C ILE A 43 17.74 0.96 -1.32
N ASP A 44 18.76 1.49 -0.64
CA ASP A 44 18.84 1.36 0.81
C ASP A 44 17.74 2.20 1.47
N PHE A 45 16.72 1.52 2.00
CA PHE A 45 15.56 2.17 2.59
C PHE A 45 15.92 3.06 3.78
N ASN A 46 17.05 2.84 4.43
CA ASN A 46 17.52 3.69 5.51
C ASN A 46 17.85 5.13 5.08
N THR A 47 17.99 5.37 3.79
CA THR A 47 18.15 6.73 3.24
C THR A 47 16.85 7.56 3.30
N ILE A 48 15.70 6.93 3.43
CA ILE A 48 14.36 7.55 3.44
C ILE A 48 13.62 7.29 4.76
N ASN A 49 13.66 6.05 5.24
CA ASN A 49 12.86 5.59 6.38
C ASN A 49 12.98 6.43 7.66
N PRO A 50 14.16 6.98 8.05
CA PRO A 50 14.28 7.81 9.25
C PRO A 50 13.48 9.13 9.18
N TYR A 51 13.11 9.56 7.97
CA TYR A 51 12.38 10.80 7.73
C TYR A 51 10.88 10.58 7.54
N LEU A 52 10.45 9.34 7.31
CA LEU A 52 9.05 8.98 7.28
C LEU A 52 8.43 9.10 8.69
N PRO A 53 7.16 9.46 8.78
CA PRO A 53 6.22 9.67 7.70
C PRO A 53 6.19 11.10 7.13
N ASN A 54 6.65 12.13 7.86
CA ASN A 54 6.28 13.52 7.60
C ASN A 54 7.42 14.54 7.74
N GLN A 55 8.68 14.12 7.82
CA GLN A 55 9.79 15.07 7.81
C GLN A 55 10.05 15.59 6.37
N PHE A 56 9.04 16.25 5.78
CA PHE A 56 9.03 16.62 4.36
C PHE A 56 10.23 17.49 3.95
N ALA A 57 10.73 18.35 4.82
CA ALA A 57 11.93 19.14 4.56
C ALA A 57 13.16 18.28 4.21
N LYS A 58 13.23 17.05 4.75
CA LYS A 58 14.30 16.07 4.45
C LYS A 58 13.89 15.07 3.37
N LEU A 59 12.62 14.66 3.36
CA LEU A 59 12.10 13.68 2.41
C LEU A 59 12.09 14.22 0.97
N ILE A 60 11.65 15.47 0.76
CA ILE A 60 11.50 16.05 -0.58
C ILE A 60 12.85 16.04 -1.33
N PRO A 61 13.95 16.62 -0.80
CA PRO A 61 15.21 16.65 -1.55
C PRO A 61 15.78 15.26 -1.89
N VAL A 62 15.63 14.29 -0.99
CA VAL A 62 16.08 12.91 -1.24
C VAL A 62 15.20 12.26 -2.31
N SER A 63 13.88 12.48 -2.23
CA SER A 63 12.91 11.93 -3.18
C SER A 63 13.07 12.53 -4.58
N GLU A 64 13.34 13.83 -4.71
CA GLU A 64 13.60 14.49 -6.01
C GLU A 64 14.81 13.87 -6.72
N LYS A 65 15.88 13.60 -5.99
CA LYS A 65 17.05 12.88 -6.54
C LYS A 65 16.66 11.49 -7.02
N LEU A 66 15.92 10.74 -6.20
CA LEU A 66 15.43 9.40 -6.55
C LEU A 66 14.57 9.43 -7.81
N ILE A 67 13.59 10.34 -7.90
CA ILE A 67 12.73 10.47 -9.07
C ILE A 67 13.54 10.80 -10.33
N THR A 68 14.58 11.62 -10.22
CA THR A 68 15.48 11.94 -11.32
C THR A 68 16.18 10.68 -11.86
N GLU A 69 16.58 9.76 -10.98
CA GLU A 69 17.16 8.47 -11.41
C GLU A 69 16.09 7.56 -12.04
N LEU A 70 14.90 7.46 -11.44
CA LEU A 70 13.83 6.64 -11.97
C LEU A 70 13.40 7.06 -13.39
N LYS A 71 13.43 8.36 -13.70
CA LYS A 71 13.13 8.89 -15.05
C LYS A 71 14.09 8.43 -16.15
N LYS A 72 15.30 8.03 -15.80
CA LYS A 72 16.30 7.53 -16.78
C LYS A 72 16.04 6.07 -17.18
N LEU A 73 15.20 5.37 -16.44
CA LEU A 73 14.94 3.95 -16.64
C LEU A 73 13.80 3.73 -17.64
N PRO A 74 13.86 2.66 -18.45
CA PRO A 74 12.86 2.36 -19.48
C PRO A 74 11.58 1.77 -18.86
N THR A 75 10.96 2.50 -17.96
CA THR A 75 9.74 2.10 -17.27
C THR A 75 8.66 3.14 -17.46
N GLN A 76 7.43 2.72 -17.66
CA GLN A 76 6.30 3.63 -17.88
C GLN A 76 5.60 4.01 -16.58
N LYS A 77 5.51 3.07 -15.63
CA LYS A 77 4.78 3.28 -14.39
C LYS A 77 5.39 2.48 -13.26
N TRP A 78 5.36 3.02 -12.04
CA TRP A 78 6.03 2.45 -10.89
C TRP A 78 5.06 1.94 -9.84
N LEU A 79 5.35 0.75 -9.30
CA LEU A 79 4.84 0.27 -8.02
C LEU A 79 5.79 0.69 -6.91
N ILE A 80 5.23 1.19 -5.82
CA ILE A 80 5.98 1.64 -4.64
C ILE A 80 5.41 0.93 -3.41
N PRO A 81 6.08 -0.16 -2.94
CA PRO A 81 5.62 -0.96 -1.80
C PRO A 81 5.75 -0.23 -0.45
N ASN A 82 5.21 0.96 -0.33
CA ASN A 82 5.17 1.75 0.89
C ASN A 82 4.05 2.79 0.84
N ILE A 83 2.97 2.56 1.57
CA ILE A 83 1.78 3.43 1.50
C ILE A 83 2.08 4.85 2.02
N THR A 84 2.83 4.96 3.11
CA THR A 84 3.12 6.25 3.77
C THR A 84 3.94 7.19 2.87
N PHE A 85 4.82 6.64 2.05
CA PHE A 85 5.69 7.43 1.17
C PHE A 85 4.92 8.15 0.05
N HIS A 86 3.70 7.70 -0.29
CA HIS A 86 2.89 8.33 -1.34
C HIS A 86 2.48 9.76 -1.01
N GLU A 87 2.31 10.12 0.26
CA GLU A 87 2.08 11.51 0.63
C GLU A 87 3.27 12.42 0.26
N THR A 88 4.50 11.91 0.35
CA THR A 88 5.69 12.64 -0.14
C THR A 88 5.64 12.79 -1.66
N PHE A 89 5.27 11.74 -2.39
CA PHE A 89 5.13 11.81 -3.86
C PHE A 89 4.15 12.89 -4.31
N ASP A 90 3.04 13.08 -3.60
CA ASP A 90 2.06 14.12 -3.94
C ASP A 90 2.61 15.54 -3.78
N LYS A 91 3.62 15.72 -2.92
CA LYS A 91 4.27 17.00 -2.64
C LYS A 91 5.48 17.30 -3.55
N LEU A 92 5.92 16.33 -4.35
CA LEU A 92 7.06 16.54 -5.26
C LEU A 92 6.66 17.39 -6.46
N GLU A 93 7.57 18.26 -6.91
CA GLU A 93 7.41 18.99 -8.18
C GLU A 93 7.67 18.06 -9.36
N THR A 94 8.76 17.29 -9.28
CA THR A 94 9.14 16.30 -10.29
C THR A 94 8.41 14.98 -10.05
N LYS A 95 7.68 14.48 -11.05
CA LYS A 95 6.87 13.25 -10.92
C LYS A 95 7.24 12.20 -11.95
N VAL A 96 7.12 10.95 -11.54
CA VAL A 96 7.00 9.78 -12.42
C VAL A 96 5.58 9.23 -12.30
N SER A 97 5.13 8.50 -13.31
CA SER A 97 3.83 7.81 -13.23
C SER A 97 3.90 6.68 -12.21
N ILE A 98 2.96 6.62 -11.29
CA ILE A 98 2.89 5.60 -10.23
C ILE A 98 1.49 4.98 -10.14
N PHE A 99 1.42 3.75 -9.66
CA PHE A 99 0.17 3.14 -9.23
C PHE A 99 -0.18 3.68 -7.84
N HIS A 100 -0.88 4.82 -7.79
CA HIS A 100 -1.11 5.53 -6.54
C HIS A 100 -2.21 4.85 -5.71
N PRO A 101 -1.90 4.23 -4.54
CA PRO A 101 -2.84 3.37 -3.81
C PRO A 101 -4.12 4.10 -3.34
N ILE A 102 -3.99 5.39 -2.96
CA ILE A 102 -5.14 6.17 -2.49
C ILE A 102 -6.07 6.49 -3.67
N GLN A 103 -5.53 6.88 -4.82
CA GLN A 103 -6.34 7.15 -6.03
C GLN A 103 -7.04 5.88 -6.52
N LEU A 104 -6.36 4.74 -6.47
CA LEU A 104 -6.97 3.43 -6.78
C LEU A 104 -8.09 3.09 -5.80
N CYS A 105 -7.88 3.34 -4.51
CA CYS A 105 -8.90 3.12 -3.48
C CYS A 105 -10.12 4.04 -3.69
N LEU A 106 -9.92 5.31 -3.99
CA LEU A 106 -11.01 6.25 -4.29
C LEU A 106 -11.82 5.79 -5.51
N THR A 107 -11.13 5.37 -6.57
CA THR A 107 -11.79 4.81 -7.77
C THR A 107 -12.59 3.56 -7.41
N PHE A 108 -12.00 2.64 -6.64
CA PHE A 108 -12.68 1.43 -6.16
C PHE A 108 -13.92 1.77 -5.33
N CYS A 109 -13.82 2.72 -4.41
CA CYS A 109 -14.95 3.16 -3.59
C CYS A 109 -16.07 3.76 -4.43
N LYS A 110 -15.74 4.58 -5.44
CA LYS A 110 -16.73 5.15 -6.36
C LYS A 110 -17.48 4.08 -7.14
N VAL A 111 -16.75 3.15 -7.75
CA VAL A 111 -17.35 2.06 -8.55
C VAL A 111 -18.27 1.19 -7.70
N ASN A 112 -17.86 0.88 -6.46
CA ASN A 112 -18.62 0.03 -5.55
C ASN A 112 -19.58 0.81 -4.64
N LYS A 113 -19.76 2.12 -4.85
CA LYS A 113 -20.67 3.00 -4.09
C LYS A 113 -20.42 2.99 -2.59
N ILE A 114 -19.14 2.83 -2.18
CA ILE A 114 -18.73 2.81 -0.77
C ILE A 114 -18.73 4.23 -0.23
N LYS A 115 -19.43 4.46 0.88
CA LYS A 115 -19.61 5.78 1.50
C LYS A 115 -19.00 5.90 2.89
N GLU A 116 -18.64 4.77 3.49
CA GLU A 116 -18.08 4.73 4.85
C GLU A 116 -16.96 3.71 4.94
N LEU A 117 -15.83 4.12 5.49
CA LEU A 117 -14.68 3.25 5.70
C LEU A 117 -13.95 3.59 7.00
N VAL A 118 -13.08 2.69 7.43
CA VAL A 118 -12.12 2.89 8.49
C VAL A 118 -10.73 2.47 8.00
N ILE A 119 -9.68 3.14 8.46
CA ILE A 119 -8.31 2.89 8.00
C ILE A 119 -7.55 2.11 9.08
N PHE A 120 -6.94 0.99 8.68
CA PHE A 120 -6.02 0.21 9.50
C PHE A 120 -4.61 0.34 8.92
N GLY A 121 -3.65 0.74 9.75
CA GLY A 121 -2.28 0.96 9.30
C GLY A 121 -1.32 1.33 10.42
N THR A 122 -0.36 2.19 10.12
CA THR A 122 0.51 2.77 11.15
C THR A 122 -0.28 3.77 12.01
N ASP A 123 0.22 4.09 13.20
CA ASP A 123 -0.37 5.16 14.02
C ASP A 123 -0.55 6.46 13.22
N TYR A 124 0.47 6.83 12.44
CA TYR A 124 0.39 7.99 11.54
C TYR A 124 -0.71 7.83 10.49
N THR A 125 -0.77 6.68 9.82
CA THR A 125 -1.73 6.44 8.73
C THR A 125 -3.17 6.51 9.23
N MET A 126 -3.44 5.95 10.40
CA MET A 126 -4.78 5.93 11.01
C MET A 126 -5.25 7.30 11.50
N LYS A 127 -4.30 8.22 11.79
CA LYS A 127 -4.56 9.61 12.24
C LYS A 127 -4.35 10.65 11.14
N SER A 128 -3.97 10.23 9.94
CA SER A 128 -3.54 11.12 8.86
C SER A 128 -4.69 11.97 8.32
N GLU A 129 -4.59 13.28 8.51
CA GLU A 129 -5.49 14.23 7.86
C GLU A 129 -5.34 14.23 6.32
N TYR A 130 -4.15 13.89 5.81
CA TYR A 130 -3.95 13.72 4.37
C TYR A 130 -4.81 12.58 3.82
N LEU A 131 -4.79 11.39 4.44
CA LEU A 131 -5.63 10.25 4.01
C LEU A 131 -7.11 10.56 4.17
N LYS A 132 -7.51 11.01 5.37
CA LYS A 132 -8.89 11.36 5.68
C LYS A 132 -9.43 12.40 4.70
N GLY A 133 -8.71 13.51 4.49
CA GLY A 133 -9.12 14.56 3.58
C GLY A 133 -9.25 14.12 2.12
N ASN A 134 -8.46 13.14 1.66
CA ASN A 134 -8.63 12.57 0.32
C ASN A 134 -9.98 11.86 0.18
N PHE A 135 -10.41 11.08 1.17
CA PHE A 135 -11.69 10.39 1.16
C PHE A 135 -12.87 11.34 1.36
N GLU A 136 -12.78 12.27 2.31
CA GLU A 136 -13.86 13.21 2.63
C GLU A 136 -14.18 14.17 1.47
N ARG A 137 -13.18 14.60 0.69
CA ARG A 137 -13.40 15.38 -0.55
C ARG A 137 -14.24 14.64 -1.59
N GLU A 138 -14.26 13.33 -1.54
CA GLU A 138 -15.08 12.47 -2.41
C GLU A 138 -16.38 12.00 -1.73
N ASN A 139 -16.77 12.67 -0.63
CA ASN A 139 -17.97 12.35 0.18
C ASN A 139 -17.95 10.91 0.73
N ILE A 140 -16.77 10.43 1.13
CA ILE A 140 -16.58 9.14 1.80
C ILE A 140 -16.21 9.42 3.26
N PHE A 141 -17.07 9.03 4.17
CA PHE A 141 -16.86 9.19 5.60
C PHE A 141 -15.74 8.26 6.10
N VAL A 142 -14.80 8.82 6.87
CA VAL A 142 -13.72 8.03 7.50
C VAL A 142 -14.02 7.90 8.99
N GLY A 143 -14.42 6.69 9.40
CA GLY A 143 -14.69 6.35 10.80
C GLY A 143 -13.41 6.35 11.63
N LYS A 144 -13.58 6.53 12.93
CA LYS A 144 -12.46 6.48 13.90
C LYS A 144 -12.26 5.07 14.42
N VAL A 145 -11.01 4.67 14.60
CA VAL A 145 -10.61 3.49 15.35
C VAL A 145 -10.51 3.87 16.82
N ASP A 146 -11.04 3.04 17.71
CA ASP A 146 -10.92 3.23 19.15
C ASP A 146 -9.43 3.27 19.55
N LEU A 147 -9.07 4.06 20.55
CA LEU A 147 -7.68 4.31 20.92
C LEU A 147 -6.90 3.04 21.26
N GLU A 148 -7.52 2.13 22.00
CA GLU A 148 -6.91 0.84 22.39
C GLU A 148 -6.67 -0.05 21.17
N ASP A 149 -7.66 -0.13 20.27
CA ASP A 149 -7.56 -0.89 19.02
C ASP A 149 -6.48 -0.33 18.10
N LEU A 150 -6.41 1.00 17.99
CA LEU A 150 -5.38 1.70 17.21
C LEU A 150 -3.97 1.37 17.76
N GLN A 151 -3.80 1.41 19.07
CA GLN A 151 -2.54 1.05 19.71
C GLN A 151 -2.16 -0.39 19.44
N PHE A 152 -3.13 -1.31 19.57
CA PHE A 152 -2.92 -2.72 19.26
C PHE A 152 -2.52 -2.92 17.80
N ILE A 153 -3.25 -2.34 16.83
CA ILE A 153 -2.95 -2.46 15.40
C ILE A 153 -1.53 -1.97 15.10
N ASN A 154 -1.14 -0.82 15.69
CA ASN A 154 0.19 -0.28 15.48
C ASN A 154 1.31 -1.12 16.10
N LEU A 155 1.08 -1.77 17.24
CA LEU A 155 2.01 -2.73 17.84
C LEU A 155 2.07 -4.03 17.04
N PHE A 156 0.93 -4.55 16.64
CA PHE A 156 0.81 -5.78 15.85
C PHE A 156 1.59 -5.69 14.54
N ARG A 157 1.40 -4.60 13.76
CA ARG A 157 2.15 -4.42 12.52
C ARG A 157 3.68 -4.39 12.74
N LYS A 158 4.16 -3.88 13.89
CA LYS A 158 5.60 -3.91 14.24
C LYS A 158 6.09 -5.34 14.47
N LYS A 159 5.28 -6.16 15.17
CA LYS A 159 5.57 -7.58 15.34
C LYS A 159 5.63 -8.30 13.99
N VAL A 160 4.66 -8.05 13.10
CA VAL A 160 4.65 -8.60 11.73
C VAL A 160 5.91 -8.18 10.97
N TYR A 161 6.35 -6.91 11.06
CA TYR A 161 7.60 -6.45 10.45
C TYR A 161 8.82 -7.24 10.96
N GLN A 162 8.82 -7.60 12.25
CA GLN A 162 9.91 -8.30 12.93
C GLN A 162 9.83 -9.84 12.83
N ASN A 163 8.79 -10.42 12.20
CA ASN A 163 8.47 -11.86 12.25
C ASN A 163 8.31 -12.41 13.68
N SER A 164 7.70 -11.64 14.56
CA SER A 164 7.53 -11.98 15.98
C SER A 164 6.06 -12.03 16.42
N GLU A 165 5.13 -11.97 15.47
CA GLU A 165 3.70 -12.12 15.72
C GLU A 165 3.36 -13.54 16.14
N SER A 166 2.57 -13.68 17.20
CA SER A 166 2.01 -14.97 17.64
C SER A 166 0.66 -15.24 16.95
N ILE A 167 0.23 -16.50 16.96
CA ILE A 167 -1.13 -16.89 16.52
C ILE A 167 -2.19 -16.06 17.23
N LYS A 168 -2.04 -15.85 18.55
CA LYS A 168 -2.95 -15.04 19.34
C LYS A 168 -3.00 -13.58 18.88
N ASP A 169 -1.87 -13.00 18.48
CA ASP A 169 -1.83 -11.65 17.93
C ASP A 169 -2.62 -11.58 16.62
N VAL A 170 -2.44 -12.58 15.74
CA VAL A 170 -3.17 -12.69 14.47
C VAL A 170 -4.68 -12.82 14.72
N ASP A 171 -5.11 -13.71 15.61
CA ASP A 171 -6.52 -13.92 15.94
C ASP A 171 -7.16 -12.65 16.52
N SER A 172 -6.43 -11.94 17.39
CA SER A 172 -6.88 -10.66 17.94
C SER A 172 -7.05 -9.60 16.84
N TYR A 173 -6.09 -9.51 15.93
CA TYR A 173 -6.17 -8.59 14.79
C TYR A 173 -7.35 -8.92 13.86
N LEU A 174 -7.56 -10.20 13.54
CA LEU A 174 -8.70 -10.63 12.70
C LEU A 174 -10.05 -10.37 13.40
N SER A 175 -10.10 -10.46 14.74
CA SER A 175 -11.28 -10.09 15.51
C SER A 175 -11.59 -8.59 15.41
N LEU A 176 -10.56 -7.73 15.38
CA LEU A 176 -10.74 -6.29 15.11
C LEU A 176 -11.25 -6.03 13.69
N ILE A 177 -10.69 -6.70 12.69
CA ILE A 177 -11.22 -6.61 11.32
C ILE A 177 -12.71 -6.94 11.31
N LYS A 178 -13.12 -8.04 11.97
CA LYS A 178 -14.53 -8.43 12.08
C LYS A 178 -15.36 -7.36 12.83
N LYS A 179 -14.85 -6.82 13.94
CA LYS A 179 -15.51 -5.76 14.71
C LYS A 179 -15.87 -4.56 13.82
N TYR A 180 -14.88 -4.04 13.10
CA TYR A 180 -15.05 -2.83 12.30
C TYR A 180 -15.78 -3.08 10.97
N SER A 181 -15.63 -4.25 10.37
CA SER A 181 -16.32 -4.59 9.12
C SER A 181 -17.84 -4.77 9.28
N ASN A 182 -18.36 -4.91 10.50
CA ASN A 182 -19.80 -4.88 10.75
C ASN A 182 -20.43 -3.52 10.38
N LYS A 183 -19.67 -2.43 10.50
CA LYS A 183 -20.18 -1.08 10.24
C LYS A 183 -19.54 -0.44 9.00
N TYR A 184 -18.25 -0.62 8.79
CA TYR A 184 -17.44 0.07 7.78
C TYR A 184 -16.85 -0.90 6.76
N HIS A 185 -16.35 -0.37 5.64
CA HIS A 185 -15.30 -1.06 4.90
C HIS A 185 -13.95 -0.80 5.59
N VAL A 186 -13.16 -1.84 5.78
CA VAL A 186 -11.83 -1.73 6.40
C VAL A 186 -10.78 -1.59 5.32
N VAL A 187 -10.12 -0.43 5.28
CA VAL A 187 -9.00 -0.17 4.36
C VAL A 187 -7.69 -0.58 5.04
N ILE A 188 -7.00 -1.56 4.47
CA ILE A 188 -5.66 -1.96 4.91
C ILE A 188 -4.64 -1.04 4.23
N ALA A 189 -4.07 -0.13 5.01
CA ALA A 189 -3.14 0.91 4.55
C ALA A 189 -1.72 0.70 5.11
N CYS A 190 -1.31 -0.55 5.27
CA CYS A 190 0.01 -0.94 5.75
C CYS A 190 0.38 -2.31 5.16
N THR A 191 1.50 -2.39 4.47
CA THR A 191 1.94 -3.61 3.78
C THR A 191 2.20 -4.78 4.72
N GLU A 192 2.60 -4.53 5.97
CA GLU A 192 2.74 -5.57 6.99
C GLU A 192 1.39 -6.20 7.34
N LEU A 193 0.32 -5.41 7.39
CA LEU A 193 -1.02 -5.93 7.63
C LEU A 193 -1.54 -6.69 6.42
N SER A 194 -1.18 -6.30 5.20
CA SER A 194 -1.52 -7.01 3.96
C SER A 194 -0.98 -8.44 3.94
N LEU A 195 0.19 -8.68 4.55
CA LEU A 195 0.77 -10.04 4.68
C LEU A 195 -0.18 -11.02 5.40
N ILE A 196 -0.97 -10.54 6.35
CA ILE A 196 -1.92 -11.34 7.13
C ILE A 196 -3.20 -11.61 6.33
N HIS A 197 -3.48 -10.81 5.31
CA HIS A 197 -4.69 -10.89 4.50
C HIS A 197 -4.49 -11.50 3.11
N LYS A 198 -3.41 -12.22 2.86
CA LYS A 198 -3.08 -12.81 1.54
C LYS A 198 -4.27 -13.53 0.85
N ASN A 199 -5.12 -14.19 1.60
CA ASN A 199 -6.21 -15.03 1.10
C ASN A 199 -7.62 -14.56 1.54
N ASN A 200 -7.79 -13.30 1.97
CA ASN A 200 -9.08 -12.85 2.46
C ASN A 200 -9.96 -12.33 1.31
N ASN A 201 -11.06 -13.01 1.05
CA ASN A 201 -12.03 -12.67 0.00
C ASN A 201 -13.24 -11.84 0.53
N SER A 202 -13.13 -11.22 1.70
CA SER A 202 -14.23 -10.41 2.22
C SER A 202 -14.42 -9.13 1.38
N ASN A 203 -15.64 -8.91 0.92
CA ASN A 203 -16.03 -7.69 0.20
C ASN A 203 -16.01 -6.42 1.08
N LYS A 204 -15.81 -6.58 2.40
CA LYS A 204 -15.67 -5.48 3.36
C LYS A 204 -14.23 -5.04 3.61
N ILE A 205 -13.25 -5.71 2.99
CA ILE A 205 -11.83 -5.37 3.16
C ILE A 205 -11.29 -4.82 1.85
N ILE A 206 -10.63 -3.68 1.92
CA ILE A 206 -9.97 -3.01 0.80
C ILE A 206 -8.48 -2.94 1.12
N ASP A 207 -7.68 -3.78 0.48
CA ASP A 207 -6.25 -3.78 0.69
C ASP A 207 -5.55 -2.92 -0.37
N LEU A 208 -4.86 -1.86 0.06
CA LEU A 208 -4.21 -0.91 -0.84
C LEU A 208 -3.08 -1.55 -1.65
N ALA A 209 -2.35 -2.49 -1.08
CA ALA A 209 -1.31 -3.23 -1.81
C ALA A 209 -1.93 -4.11 -2.90
N HIS A 210 -3.03 -4.79 -2.60
CA HIS A 210 -3.76 -5.59 -3.58
C HIS A 210 -4.35 -4.75 -4.71
N LEU A 211 -4.84 -3.54 -4.42
CA LEU A 211 -5.32 -2.62 -5.47
C LEU A 211 -4.19 -2.22 -6.42
N GLN A 212 -3.01 -1.87 -5.89
CA GLN A 212 -1.84 -1.54 -6.71
C GLN A 212 -1.41 -2.70 -7.59
N ILE A 213 -1.32 -3.89 -7.02
CA ILE A 213 -0.88 -5.12 -7.71
C ILE A 213 -1.88 -5.51 -8.81
N ASN A 214 -3.18 -5.48 -8.51
CA ASN A 214 -4.21 -5.79 -9.50
C ASN A 214 -4.20 -4.79 -10.67
N GLU A 215 -4.03 -3.49 -10.37
CA GLU A 215 -3.94 -2.49 -11.43
C GLU A 215 -2.66 -2.65 -12.27
N ALA A 216 -1.54 -3.04 -11.66
CA ALA A 216 -0.31 -3.35 -12.39
C ALA A 216 -0.49 -4.54 -13.36
N LEU A 217 -1.16 -5.60 -12.91
CA LEU A 217 -1.49 -6.75 -13.75
C LEU A 217 -2.42 -6.36 -14.92
N ASN A 218 -3.44 -5.55 -14.64
CA ASN A 218 -4.36 -5.07 -15.68
C ASN A 218 -3.67 -4.16 -16.69
N TYR A 219 -2.68 -3.39 -16.25
CA TYR A 219 -1.92 -2.47 -17.11
C TYR A 219 -1.08 -3.21 -18.15
N THR A 220 -0.48 -4.34 -17.79
CA THR A 220 0.35 -5.16 -18.71
C THR A 220 -0.44 -6.04 -19.65
N ASN A 221 -1.73 -6.23 -19.39
CA ASN A 221 -2.62 -7.06 -20.22
C ASN A 221 -3.38 -6.24 -21.30
N LYS A 222 -3.16 -4.92 -21.32
CA LYS A 222 -3.70 -4.04 -22.38
C LYS A 222 -2.73 -3.94 -23.55
#